data_3a15ba18e5b818e5b3d958a0ca9a0274
#
_entry.id   3a15ba18e5b818e5b3d958a0ca9a0274
#
_cell.length_a   1.000
_cell.length_b   1.000
_cell.length_c   1.000
_cell.angle_alpha   90.00
_cell.angle_beta   90.00
_cell.angle_gamma   90.00
#
_symmetry.space_group_name_H-M   'P 1'
#
loop_
_entity.id
_entity.type
_entity.pdbx_description
1 polymer ?
#
loop_
_entity_poly.entity_id
_entity_poly.type
_entity_poly.pdbx_seq_one_letter_code
_entity_poly.pdbx_strand_id
1 'polypeptide(L)'
;MKPIVRAFDRSLCRLQGVFLFWDSPDCLFRAQITQAPREITLPSAVIPAGEKVLALHFWNEHMPQIPPQGPTLAMALRGSRMVVNSFRVLAREMHRDPRMAGVQALGGATVLFAAGDDSSGEKLFKRLGFTIFPYQSPLGRFGEFWENFYTWALMWAYNAVSLRQRHLLALRRTESWITAEEFLRRYGPDQAHARPEGCPENAGRARRDGSS
;
A
#
# COMPACT_ATOMS: atom_id res chain seq x y z
N MET A 1 26.32 -8.41 -6.77
CA MET A 1 25.35 -8.85 -5.72
C MET A 1 23.95 -8.29 -5.91
N LYS A 2 23.74 -6.98 -6.17
CA LYS A 2 22.38 -6.42 -6.40
C LYS A 2 21.56 -7.14 -7.49
N PRO A 3 22.10 -7.51 -8.68
CA PRO A 3 21.32 -8.24 -9.67
C PRO A 3 20.86 -9.64 -9.19
N ILE A 4 21.66 -10.30 -8.35
CA ILE A 4 21.30 -11.60 -7.78
C ILE A 4 20.10 -11.47 -6.84
N VAL A 5 20.11 -10.46 -5.95
CA VAL A 5 18.97 -10.19 -5.06
C VAL A 5 17.70 -9.88 -5.86
N ARG A 6 17.81 -9.09 -6.93
CA ARG A 6 16.67 -8.78 -7.81
C ARG A 6 16.15 -10.00 -8.57
N ALA A 7 17.05 -10.89 -9.02
CA ALA A 7 16.66 -12.13 -9.69
C ALA A 7 15.96 -13.09 -8.71
N PHE A 8 16.49 -13.20 -7.49
CA PHE A 8 15.89 -13.98 -6.42
C PHE A 8 14.50 -13.47 -6.04
N ASP A 9 14.34 -12.15 -5.83
CA ASP A 9 13.05 -11.51 -5.56
C ASP A 9 12.00 -11.84 -6.64
N ARG A 10 12.38 -11.70 -7.91
CA ARG A 10 11.47 -12.04 -9.03
C ARG A 10 11.10 -13.52 -9.04
N SER A 11 12.04 -14.42 -8.76
CA SER A 11 11.76 -15.85 -8.70
C SER A 11 10.84 -16.18 -7.52
N LEU A 12 11.07 -15.58 -6.37
CA LEU A 12 10.23 -15.76 -5.18
C LEU A 12 8.80 -15.23 -5.41
N CYS A 13 8.65 -14.05 -6.00
CA CYS A 13 7.34 -13.50 -6.38
C CYS A 13 6.57 -14.46 -7.31
N ARG A 14 7.25 -15.04 -8.33
CA ARG A 14 6.62 -16.01 -9.22
C ARG A 14 6.20 -17.29 -8.48
N LEU A 15 7.07 -17.81 -7.61
CA LEU A 15 6.78 -19.02 -6.83
C LEU A 15 5.59 -18.82 -5.88
N GLN A 16 5.48 -17.63 -5.30
CA GLN A 16 4.38 -17.26 -4.40
C GLN A 16 3.08 -16.87 -5.13
N GLY A 17 3.08 -16.84 -6.47
CA GLY A 17 1.91 -16.42 -7.24
C GLY A 17 1.60 -14.92 -7.12
N VAL A 18 2.61 -14.10 -6.81
CA VAL A 18 2.48 -12.64 -6.84
C VAL A 18 2.37 -12.18 -8.29
N PHE A 19 1.35 -11.41 -8.60
CA PHE A 19 1.06 -10.94 -9.95
C PHE A 19 0.93 -9.42 -10.04
N LEU A 20 1.08 -8.91 -11.26
CA LEU A 20 0.85 -7.52 -11.60
C LEU A 20 -0.60 -7.33 -12.00
N PHE A 21 -1.28 -6.39 -11.38
CA PHE A 21 -2.63 -5.96 -11.78
C PHE A 21 -2.59 -4.67 -12.61
N TRP A 22 -1.45 -3.99 -12.63
CA TRP A 22 -1.23 -2.78 -13.42
C TRP A 22 0.27 -2.64 -13.75
N ASP A 23 0.62 -2.72 -15.02
CA ASP A 23 1.99 -2.51 -15.50
C ASP A 23 2.21 -1.03 -15.82
N SER A 24 2.57 -0.26 -14.81
CA SER A 24 2.85 1.18 -14.90
C SER A 24 3.93 1.56 -13.90
N PRO A 25 4.83 2.50 -14.24
CA PRO A 25 5.82 3.03 -13.31
C PRO A 25 5.19 3.74 -12.09
N ASP A 26 3.92 4.12 -12.17
CA ASP A 26 3.17 4.73 -11.07
C ASP A 26 2.46 3.70 -10.18
N CYS A 27 2.54 2.40 -10.50
CA CYS A 27 2.02 1.32 -9.66
C CYS A 27 3.01 0.99 -8.55
N LEU A 28 2.57 1.11 -7.30
CA LEU A 28 3.41 0.79 -6.13
C LEU A 28 3.23 -0.62 -5.59
N PHE A 29 2.22 -1.36 -6.06
CA PHE A 29 1.86 -2.65 -5.49
C PHE A 29 1.83 -3.76 -6.52
N ARG A 30 2.18 -4.95 -6.05
CA ARG A 30 1.85 -6.24 -6.64
C ARG A 30 0.81 -6.90 -5.75
N ALA A 31 0.03 -7.81 -6.29
CA ALA A 31 -1.01 -8.50 -5.55
C ALA A 31 -0.77 -10.01 -5.52
N GLN A 32 -1.23 -10.65 -4.46
CA GLN A 32 -1.21 -12.10 -4.30
C GLN A 32 -2.54 -12.54 -3.72
N ILE A 33 -3.23 -13.46 -4.38
CA ILE A 33 -4.41 -14.13 -3.83
C ILE A 33 -3.92 -15.20 -2.87
N THR A 34 -4.33 -15.12 -1.61
CA THR A 34 -3.91 -16.03 -0.56
C THR A 34 -5.04 -16.24 0.46
N GLN A 35 -4.75 -16.94 1.54
CA GLN A 35 -5.66 -17.14 2.66
C GLN A 35 -5.23 -16.27 3.85
N ALA A 36 -6.20 -15.84 4.63
CA ALA A 36 -5.95 -15.12 5.87
C ALA A 36 -5.09 -16.01 6.81
N PRO A 37 -3.91 -15.54 7.25
CA PRO A 37 -3.00 -16.35 8.07
C PRO A 37 -3.52 -16.61 9.50
N ARG A 38 -4.47 -15.82 9.92
CA ARG A 38 -5.15 -15.86 11.22
C ARG A 38 -6.50 -15.14 11.11
N GLU A 39 -7.29 -15.18 12.15
CA GLU A 39 -8.45 -14.28 12.26
C GLU A 39 -8.00 -12.82 12.25
N ILE A 40 -8.70 -11.98 11.48
CA ILE A 40 -8.44 -10.55 11.34
C ILE A 40 -9.69 -9.80 11.75
N THR A 41 -9.66 -9.19 12.93
CA THR A 41 -10.79 -8.40 13.46
C THR A 41 -10.68 -6.96 12.97
N LEU A 42 -11.55 -6.56 12.04
CA LEU A 42 -11.66 -5.21 11.49
C LEU A 42 -12.88 -4.49 12.11
N PRO A 43 -12.93 -3.15 12.05
CA PRO A 43 -14.06 -2.40 12.62
C PRO A 43 -15.43 -2.77 12.04
N SER A 44 -15.49 -3.23 10.79
CA SER A 44 -16.73 -3.55 10.08
C SER A 44 -16.99 -5.05 9.94
N ALA A 45 -15.99 -5.91 10.15
CA ALA A 45 -16.13 -7.36 9.99
C ALA A 45 -15.00 -8.14 10.67
N VAL A 46 -15.27 -9.40 10.98
CA VAL A 46 -14.24 -10.38 11.37
C VAL A 46 -14.00 -11.31 10.20
N ILE A 47 -12.76 -11.42 9.75
CA ILE A 47 -12.33 -12.30 8.67
C ILE A 47 -11.71 -13.55 9.30
N PRO A 48 -12.33 -14.71 9.19
CA PRO A 48 -11.78 -15.95 9.74
C PRO A 48 -10.44 -16.35 9.12
N ALA A 49 -9.65 -17.09 9.87
CA ALA A 49 -8.45 -17.72 9.30
C ALA A 49 -8.83 -18.64 8.14
N GLY A 50 -8.02 -18.64 7.07
CA GLY A 50 -8.26 -19.45 5.87
C GLY A 50 -9.16 -18.79 4.83
N GLU A 51 -9.86 -17.69 5.16
CA GLU A 51 -10.65 -16.95 4.18
C GLU A 51 -9.78 -16.32 3.09
N LYS A 52 -10.37 -16.18 1.91
CA LYS A 52 -9.70 -15.64 0.74
C LYS A 52 -9.41 -14.15 0.91
N VAL A 53 -8.14 -13.78 0.84
CA VAL A 53 -7.68 -12.39 0.96
C VAL A 53 -6.71 -12.03 -0.17
N LEU A 54 -6.53 -10.73 -0.38
CA LEU A 54 -5.57 -10.19 -1.33
C LEU A 54 -4.40 -9.57 -0.58
N ALA A 55 -3.25 -10.25 -0.59
CA ALA A 55 -2.03 -9.69 -0.03
C ALA A 55 -1.42 -8.66 -0.98
N LEU A 56 -1.09 -7.49 -0.43
CA LEU A 56 -0.45 -6.39 -1.14
C LEU A 56 1.04 -6.36 -0.83
N HIS A 57 1.85 -6.42 -1.89
CA HIS A 57 3.30 -6.36 -1.79
C HIS A 57 3.79 -5.08 -2.45
N PHE A 58 4.66 -4.33 -1.78
CA PHE A 58 5.28 -3.16 -2.40
C PHE A 58 6.17 -3.59 -3.57
N TRP A 59 6.02 -2.90 -4.69
CA TRP A 59 6.87 -3.11 -5.85
C TRP A 59 8.14 -2.29 -5.71
N ASN A 60 9.18 -2.92 -5.19
CA ASN A 60 10.44 -2.27 -4.83
C ASN A 60 11.11 -1.51 -5.98
N GLU A 61 10.91 -1.98 -7.23
CA GLU A 61 11.46 -1.34 -8.43
C GLU A 61 10.83 0.04 -8.73
N HIS A 62 9.57 0.24 -8.29
CA HIS A 62 8.80 1.46 -8.52
C HIS A 62 8.80 2.42 -7.32
N MET A 63 9.40 1.99 -6.20
CA MET A 63 9.51 2.87 -5.04
C MET A 63 10.34 4.11 -5.37
N PRO A 64 9.85 5.32 -5.06
CA PRO A 64 10.59 6.55 -5.26
C PRO A 64 11.97 6.49 -4.58
N GLN A 65 13.02 6.84 -5.31
CA GLN A 65 14.37 6.88 -4.75
C GLN A 65 14.48 8.03 -3.74
N ILE A 66 14.92 7.71 -2.52
CA ILE A 66 15.14 8.73 -1.49
C ILE A 66 16.44 9.46 -1.80
N PRO A 67 16.44 10.81 -1.94
CA PRO A 67 17.65 11.58 -2.11
C PRO A 67 18.60 11.44 -0.91
N PRO A 68 19.91 11.67 -1.09
CA PRO A 68 20.86 11.64 0.02
C PRO A 68 20.52 12.57 1.20
N GLN A 69 19.81 13.67 0.90
CA GLN A 69 19.35 14.66 1.87
C GLN A 69 18.10 14.22 2.67
N GLY A 70 17.52 13.06 2.32
CA GLY A 70 16.30 12.54 2.93
C GLY A 70 15.03 12.78 2.09
N PRO A 71 13.88 12.31 2.57
CA PRO A 71 12.60 12.45 1.88
C PRO A 71 12.15 13.92 1.85
N THR A 72 11.66 14.38 0.69
CA THR A 72 11.07 15.71 0.53
C THR A 72 9.54 15.64 0.60
N LEU A 73 8.88 16.79 0.88
CA LEU A 73 7.43 16.89 0.84
C LEU A 73 6.86 16.52 -0.55
N ALA A 74 7.54 16.93 -1.62
CA ALA A 74 7.14 16.60 -2.98
C ALA A 74 7.16 15.07 -3.22
N MET A 75 8.16 14.36 -2.70
CA MET A 75 8.22 12.90 -2.75
C MET A 75 7.09 12.26 -1.95
N ALA A 76 6.79 12.75 -0.75
CA ALA A 76 5.71 12.24 0.07
C ALA A 76 4.35 12.40 -0.63
N LEU A 77 4.11 13.58 -1.24
CA LEU A 77 2.90 13.84 -2.02
C LEU A 77 2.81 12.96 -3.27
N ARG A 78 3.94 12.79 -3.99
CA ARG A 78 3.98 11.88 -5.14
C ARG A 78 3.69 10.44 -4.71
N GLY A 79 4.36 9.95 -3.68
CA GLY A 79 4.13 8.60 -3.14
C GLY A 79 2.68 8.38 -2.72
N SER A 80 2.08 9.34 -2.02
CA SER A 80 0.66 9.26 -1.64
C SER A 80 -0.28 9.18 -2.85
N ARG A 81 -0.01 9.95 -3.91
CA ARG A 81 -0.80 9.88 -5.16
C ARG A 81 -0.64 8.54 -5.85
N MET A 82 0.59 8.00 -5.91
CA MET A 82 0.85 6.68 -6.48
C MET A 82 0.11 5.58 -5.71
N VAL A 83 0.06 5.63 -4.37
CA VAL A 83 -0.72 4.71 -3.54
C VAL A 83 -2.20 4.76 -3.91
N VAL A 84 -2.80 5.95 -3.90
CA VAL A 84 -4.23 6.13 -4.21
C VAL A 84 -4.56 5.70 -5.64
N ASN A 85 -3.71 6.01 -6.61
CA ASN A 85 -3.90 5.59 -8.00
C ASN A 85 -3.81 4.07 -8.14
N SER A 86 -2.83 3.44 -7.48
CA SER A 86 -2.71 1.97 -7.46
C SER A 86 -3.96 1.32 -6.88
N PHE A 87 -4.52 1.87 -5.80
CA PHE A 87 -5.76 1.36 -5.20
C PHE A 87 -6.97 1.52 -6.11
N ARG A 88 -7.11 2.65 -6.81
CA ARG A 88 -8.21 2.86 -7.78
C ARG A 88 -8.13 1.88 -8.95
N VAL A 89 -6.92 1.60 -9.45
CA VAL A 89 -6.74 0.60 -10.51
C VAL A 89 -7.07 -0.79 -9.97
N LEU A 90 -6.55 -1.13 -8.78
CA LEU A 90 -6.82 -2.42 -8.15
C LEU A 90 -8.33 -2.64 -7.92
N ALA A 91 -9.05 -1.64 -7.43
CA ALA A 91 -10.49 -1.72 -7.25
C ALA A 91 -11.24 -2.01 -8.56
N ARG A 92 -10.82 -1.41 -9.67
CA ARG A 92 -11.37 -1.72 -11.00
C ARG A 92 -11.05 -3.15 -11.44
N GLU A 93 -9.82 -3.61 -11.20
CA GLU A 93 -9.41 -4.97 -11.54
C GLU A 93 -10.12 -6.02 -10.67
N MET A 94 -10.43 -5.72 -9.41
CA MET A 94 -11.23 -6.61 -8.55
C MET A 94 -12.64 -6.86 -9.11
N HIS A 95 -13.21 -5.93 -9.85
CA HIS A 95 -14.50 -6.13 -10.53
C HIS A 95 -14.37 -6.92 -11.84
N ARG A 96 -13.20 -6.88 -12.49
CA ARG A 96 -12.97 -7.47 -13.81
C ARG A 96 -12.38 -8.85 -13.77
N ASP A 97 -11.51 -9.11 -12.82
CA ASP A 97 -10.76 -10.38 -12.73
C ASP A 97 -11.52 -11.37 -11.83
N PRO A 98 -12.10 -12.44 -12.41
CA PRO A 98 -12.84 -13.44 -11.65
C PRO A 98 -11.99 -14.15 -10.60
N ARG A 99 -10.65 -14.14 -10.74
CA ARG A 99 -9.75 -14.69 -9.72
C ARG A 99 -9.87 -13.95 -8.38
N MET A 100 -10.25 -12.66 -8.40
CA MET A 100 -10.42 -11.84 -7.20
C MET A 100 -11.84 -11.92 -6.62
N ALA A 101 -12.76 -12.64 -7.27
CA ALA A 101 -14.11 -12.84 -6.72
C ALA A 101 -14.04 -13.53 -5.35
N GLY A 102 -14.85 -13.07 -4.41
CA GLY A 102 -14.92 -13.62 -3.05
C GLY A 102 -13.77 -13.23 -2.12
N VAL A 103 -12.89 -12.31 -2.53
CA VAL A 103 -11.88 -11.73 -1.62
C VAL A 103 -12.60 -10.97 -0.50
N GLN A 104 -12.29 -11.31 0.77
CA GLN A 104 -12.93 -10.73 1.95
C GLN A 104 -12.19 -9.49 2.46
N ALA A 105 -10.86 -9.47 2.35
CA ALA A 105 -10.04 -8.35 2.81
C ALA A 105 -8.80 -8.18 1.94
N LEU A 106 -8.23 -6.96 2.00
CA LEU A 106 -6.96 -6.62 1.37
C LEU A 106 -5.99 -6.12 2.43
N GLY A 107 -4.71 -6.49 2.30
CA GLY A 107 -3.72 -6.03 3.26
C GLY A 107 -2.37 -6.69 3.08
N GLY A 108 -1.53 -6.60 4.10
CA GLY A 108 -0.23 -7.24 4.10
C GLY A 108 0.72 -6.67 5.14
N ALA A 109 1.83 -7.35 5.31
CA ALA A 109 2.89 -6.96 6.23
C ALA A 109 3.90 -6.03 5.55
N THR A 110 4.35 -5.00 6.26
CA THR A 110 5.35 -4.05 5.77
C THR A 110 6.29 -3.58 6.86
N VAL A 111 7.50 -3.21 6.48
CA VAL A 111 8.49 -2.51 7.35
C VAL A 111 8.57 -1.00 7.03
N LEU A 112 7.72 -0.49 6.15
CA LEU A 112 7.78 0.91 5.74
C LEU A 112 7.34 1.88 6.84
N PHE A 113 6.53 1.40 7.78
CA PHE A 113 6.17 2.17 8.95
C PHE A 113 7.34 2.10 9.95
N ALA A 114 8.03 3.21 10.17
CA ALA A 114 9.11 3.26 11.16
C ALA A 114 8.56 2.84 12.53
N ALA A 115 9.42 2.24 13.36
CA ALA A 115 9.07 1.89 14.73
C ALA A 115 8.73 3.17 15.53
N GLY A 116 7.48 3.28 15.94
CA GLY A 116 6.94 4.41 16.71
C GLY A 116 5.49 4.67 16.32
N ASP A 117 4.63 4.85 17.31
CA ASP A 117 3.16 4.88 17.16
C ASP A 117 2.60 6.01 16.26
N ASP A 118 3.47 6.78 15.61
CA ASP A 118 3.10 8.00 14.91
C ASP A 118 3.84 8.20 13.57
N SER A 119 4.30 7.13 12.93
CA SER A 119 4.97 7.25 11.64
C SER A 119 4.03 7.85 10.59
N SER A 120 4.57 8.73 9.72
CA SER A 120 3.79 9.35 8.63
C SER A 120 3.15 8.30 7.71
N GLY A 121 3.77 7.13 7.56
CA GLY A 121 3.23 6.02 6.77
C GLY A 121 2.03 5.36 7.43
N GLU A 122 2.07 5.13 8.75
CA GLU A 122 0.95 4.57 9.49
C GLU A 122 -0.26 5.51 9.46
N LYS A 123 -0.03 6.81 9.71
CA LYS A 123 -1.08 7.84 9.61
C LYS A 123 -1.69 7.88 8.21
N LEU A 124 -0.87 7.74 7.16
CA LEU A 124 -1.37 7.68 5.79
C LEU A 124 -2.28 6.47 5.59
N PHE A 125 -1.85 5.25 5.97
CA PHE A 125 -2.65 4.05 5.78
C PHE A 125 -3.94 4.06 6.61
N LYS A 126 -3.91 4.58 7.85
CA LYS A 126 -5.13 4.81 8.64
C LYS A 126 -6.11 5.76 7.93
N ARG A 127 -5.63 6.88 7.35
CA ARG A 127 -6.47 7.79 6.55
C ARG A 127 -7.01 7.12 5.28
N LEU A 128 -6.27 6.19 4.71
CA LEU A 128 -6.69 5.41 3.56
C LEU A 128 -7.69 4.28 3.93
N GLY A 129 -8.03 4.14 5.21
CA GLY A 129 -9.05 3.20 5.70
C GLY A 129 -8.51 1.88 6.21
N PHE A 130 -7.20 1.71 6.25
CA PHE A 130 -6.59 0.48 6.77
C PHE A 130 -6.52 0.50 8.30
N THR A 131 -6.82 -0.65 8.90
CA THR A 131 -6.54 -0.93 10.31
C THR A 131 -5.13 -1.49 10.42
N ILE A 132 -4.35 -0.99 11.37
CA ILE A 132 -2.95 -1.39 11.55
C ILE A 132 -2.85 -2.33 12.74
N PHE A 133 -2.11 -3.43 12.55
CA PHE A 133 -1.85 -4.44 13.56
C PHE A 133 -0.35 -4.66 13.75
N PRO A 134 0.09 -5.03 14.96
CA PRO A 134 1.44 -5.55 15.13
C PRO A 134 1.58 -6.86 14.35
N TYR A 135 2.67 -6.99 13.60
CA TYR A 135 2.96 -8.21 12.88
C TYR A 135 3.55 -9.25 13.82
N GLN A 136 3.14 -10.50 13.62
CA GLN A 136 3.72 -11.67 14.27
C GLN A 136 4.09 -12.70 13.20
N SER A 137 5.37 -13.06 13.11
CA SER A 137 5.79 -14.07 12.16
C SER A 137 5.23 -15.44 12.56
N PRO A 138 4.67 -16.22 11.62
CA PRO A 138 4.23 -17.59 11.88
C PRO A 138 5.35 -18.52 12.40
N LEU A 139 6.60 -18.21 12.06
CA LEU A 139 7.79 -18.96 12.50
C LEU A 139 8.46 -18.31 13.73
N GLY A 140 7.78 -17.41 14.44
CA GLY A 140 8.29 -16.71 15.60
C GLY A 140 9.56 -15.91 15.31
N ARG A 141 10.46 -15.80 16.30
CA ARG A 141 11.70 -15.01 16.19
C ARG A 141 12.63 -15.44 15.05
N PHE A 142 12.65 -16.73 14.73
CA PHE A 142 13.44 -17.24 13.60
C PHE A 142 12.90 -16.72 12.27
N GLY A 143 11.59 -16.78 12.07
CA GLY A 143 10.94 -16.21 10.89
C GLY A 143 11.16 -14.70 10.78
N GLU A 144 10.98 -13.96 11.87
CA GLU A 144 11.22 -12.52 11.93
C GLU A 144 12.64 -12.15 11.48
N PHE A 145 13.64 -12.90 11.92
CA PHE A 145 15.03 -12.66 11.52
C PHE A 145 15.21 -12.80 10.00
N TRP A 146 14.74 -13.91 9.41
CA TRP A 146 14.89 -14.16 7.97
C TRP A 146 14.09 -13.20 7.11
N GLU A 147 12.90 -12.88 7.52
CA GLU A 147 12.06 -11.89 6.86
C GLU A 147 12.69 -10.50 6.91
N ASN A 148 13.25 -10.10 8.05
CA ASN A 148 13.96 -8.85 8.21
C ASN A 148 15.23 -8.81 7.37
N PHE A 149 16.00 -9.92 7.35
CA PHE A 149 17.19 -10.05 6.51
C PHE A 149 16.83 -9.90 5.02
N TYR A 150 15.79 -10.58 4.56
CA TYR A 150 15.32 -10.49 3.19
C TYR A 150 14.88 -9.05 2.84
N THR A 151 14.11 -8.43 3.71
CA THR A 151 13.68 -7.04 3.52
C THR A 151 14.87 -6.08 3.49
N TRP A 152 15.83 -6.26 4.39
CA TRP A 152 17.06 -5.48 4.41
C TRP A 152 17.84 -5.64 3.10
N ALA A 153 17.97 -6.86 2.59
CA ALA A 153 18.63 -7.14 1.31
C ALA A 153 17.91 -6.46 0.13
N LEU A 154 16.57 -6.45 0.12
CA LEU A 154 15.78 -5.72 -0.87
C LEU A 154 16.01 -4.21 -0.77
N MET A 155 15.95 -3.63 0.43
CA MET A 155 16.23 -2.21 0.63
C MET A 155 17.63 -1.85 0.15
N TRP A 156 18.63 -2.68 0.45
CA TRP A 156 19.99 -2.49 -0.06
C TRP A 156 20.08 -2.56 -1.58
N ALA A 157 19.35 -3.47 -2.22
CA ALA A 157 19.39 -3.66 -3.66
C ALA A 157 18.69 -2.53 -4.45
N TYR A 158 17.57 -2.03 -3.91
CA TYR A 158 16.69 -1.09 -4.61
C TYR A 158 16.80 0.35 -4.09
N ASN A 159 16.98 0.56 -2.79
CA ASN A 159 17.01 1.88 -2.16
C ASN A 159 17.95 1.91 -0.94
N ALA A 160 19.24 1.82 -1.18
CA ALA A 160 20.26 1.74 -0.13
C ALA A 160 20.27 2.97 0.81
N VAL A 161 19.79 4.13 0.37
CA VAL A 161 19.71 5.34 1.19
C VAL A 161 18.75 5.14 2.35
N SER A 162 17.67 4.37 2.15
CA SER A 162 16.70 4.06 3.20
C SER A 162 17.28 3.26 4.38
N LEU A 163 18.45 2.63 4.20
CA LEU A 163 19.12 1.87 5.26
C LEU A 163 19.98 2.74 6.20
N ARG A 164 20.27 4.00 5.85
CA ARG A 164 21.17 4.84 6.65
C ARG A 164 20.74 5.01 8.11
N GLN A 165 19.44 4.94 8.37
CA GLN A 165 18.84 5.11 9.69
C GLN A 165 18.13 3.84 10.19
N ARG A 166 18.34 2.69 9.54
CA ARG A 166 17.63 1.44 9.85
C ARG A 166 18.64 0.31 10.05
N HIS A 167 18.61 -0.29 11.22
CA HIS A 167 19.39 -1.48 11.54
C HIS A 167 18.56 -2.74 11.30
N LEU A 168 19.18 -3.80 10.81
CA LEU A 168 18.52 -5.08 10.53
C LEU A 168 17.68 -5.60 11.71
N LEU A 169 18.23 -5.57 12.92
CA LEU A 169 17.57 -6.08 14.12
C LEU A 169 16.52 -5.14 14.71
N ALA A 170 16.48 -3.89 14.24
CA ALA A 170 15.50 -2.88 14.67
C ALA A 170 14.32 -2.73 13.67
N LEU A 171 14.31 -3.52 12.60
CA LEU A 171 13.18 -3.53 11.67
C LEU A 171 11.96 -4.12 12.37
N ARG A 172 10.94 -3.30 12.53
CA ARG A 172 9.62 -3.74 13.00
C ARG A 172 8.67 -3.82 11.82
N ARG A 173 7.88 -4.87 11.81
CA ARG A 173 6.82 -5.06 10.82
C ARG A 173 5.48 -4.70 11.43
N THR A 174 4.63 -4.17 10.59
CA THR A 174 3.22 -3.98 10.89
C THR A 174 2.40 -4.62 9.78
N GLU A 175 1.23 -5.09 10.12
CA GLU A 175 0.21 -5.49 9.17
C GLU A 175 -0.80 -4.36 8.99
N SER A 176 -1.32 -4.22 7.80
CA SER A 176 -2.40 -3.30 7.51
C SER A 176 -3.49 -4.03 6.73
N TRP A 177 -4.74 -3.94 7.19
CA TRP A 177 -5.88 -4.63 6.59
C TRP A 177 -7.08 -3.71 6.43
N ILE A 178 -7.85 -3.94 5.35
CA ILE A 178 -9.13 -3.29 5.07
C ILE A 178 -10.08 -4.34 4.48
N THR A 179 -11.37 -4.30 4.78
CA THR A 179 -12.35 -5.18 4.15
C THR A 179 -12.46 -4.87 2.65
N ALA A 180 -12.76 -5.89 1.84
CA ALA A 180 -12.95 -5.70 0.40
C ALA A 180 -14.11 -4.73 0.12
N GLU A 181 -15.19 -4.81 0.88
CA GLU A 181 -16.33 -3.90 0.79
C GLU A 181 -15.92 -2.43 1.01
N GLU A 182 -15.24 -2.15 2.13
CA GLU A 182 -14.78 -0.79 2.44
C GLU A 182 -13.76 -0.28 1.41
N PHE A 183 -12.87 -1.17 0.94
CA PHE A 183 -11.90 -0.83 -0.11
C PHE A 183 -12.60 -0.45 -1.42
N LEU A 184 -13.56 -1.25 -1.87
CA LEU A 184 -14.33 -0.98 -3.08
C LEU A 184 -15.21 0.25 -2.94
N ARG A 185 -15.81 0.47 -1.77
CA ARG A 185 -16.56 1.68 -1.46
C ARG A 185 -15.70 2.94 -1.58
N ARG A 186 -14.41 2.90 -1.16
CA ARG A 186 -13.50 4.06 -1.18
C ARG A 186 -12.84 4.29 -2.54
N TYR A 187 -12.50 3.22 -3.25
CA TYR A 187 -11.65 3.28 -4.44
C TYR A 187 -12.32 2.77 -5.72
N GLY A 188 -13.53 2.25 -5.60
CA GLY A 188 -14.31 1.75 -6.74
C GLY A 188 -14.70 2.85 -7.74
N PRO A 189 -15.13 2.47 -8.94
CA PRO A 189 -15.43 3.40 -10.04
C PRO A 189 -16.53 4.41 -9.72
N ASP A 190 -17.50 4.07 -8.87
CA ASP A 190 -18.63 4.92 -8.53
C ASP A 190 -18.23 6.17 -7.73
N GLN A 191 -17.08 6.14 -7.07
CA GLN A 191 -16.56 7.28 -6.31
C GLN A 191 -15.86 8.34 -7.19
N ALA A 192 -15.54 8.02 -8.44
CA ALA A 192 -14.93 8.99 -9.35
C ALA A 192 -15.88 10.14 -9.73
N HIS A 193 -17.19 10.02 -9.47
CA HIS A 193 -18.24 11.00 -9.77
C HIS A 193 -18.75 11.75 -8.55
N ALA A 194 -18.38 11.36 -7.34
CA ALA A 194 -18.69 12.12 -6.13
C ALA A 194 -17.67 13.27 -5.98
N ARG A 195 -17.83 14.30 -6.83
CA ARG A 195 -17.29 15.63 -6.56
C ARG A 195 -17.98 16.14 -5.30
N PRO A 196 -17.28 16.74 -4.32
CA PRO A 196 -17.97 17.41 -3.23
C PRO A 196 -18.85 18.51 -3.83
N GLU A 197 -20.16 18.35 -3.74
CA GLU A 197 -21.14 19.41 -3.93
C GLU A 197 -20.88 20.44 -2.85
N GLY A 198 -20.30 21.58 -3.20
CA GLY A 198 -20.06 22.65 -2.23
C GLY A 198 -18.94 23.60 -2.62
N CYS A 199 -18.89 24.00 -3.89
CA CYS A 199 -18.24 25.27 -4.22
C CYS A 199 -19.35 26.25 -4.64
N PRO A 200 -19.67 27.31 -3.87
CA PRO A 200 -20.67 28.29 -4.29
C PRO A 200 -20.18 28.95 -5.57
N GLU A 201 -20.98 28.80 -6.59
CA GLU A 201 -20.84 29.51 -7.85
C GLU A 201 -20.88 31.02 -7.55
N ASN A 202 -19.81 31.68 -7.84
CA ASN A 202 -19.62 33.11 -7.61
C ASN A 202 -20.62 33.88 -8.48
N ALA A 203 -21.82 34.10 -7.96
CA ALA A 203 -22.78 35.06 -8.49
C ALA A 203 -22.26 36.46 -8.16
N GLY A 204 -21.67 37.15 -9.12
CA GLY A 204 -21.17 38.48 -8.88
C GLY A 204 -20.52 39.17 -10.08
N ARG A 205 -21.13 39.06 -11.25
CA ARG A 205 -20.81 40.01 -12.34
C ARG A 205 -21.96 40.98 -12.51
N ALA A 206 -22.09 41.88 -11.55
CA ALA A 206 -22.93 43.05 -11.70
C ALA A 206 -22.36 43.95 -12.80
N ARG A 207 -23.14 44.11 -13.85
CA ARG A 207 -22.97 45.12 -14.89
C ARG A 207 -22.90 46.49 -14.22
N ARG A 208 -21.91 47.28 -14.55
CA ARG A 208 -21.95 48.73 -14.45
C ARG A 208 -22.09 49.28 -15.89
N ASP A 209 -23.35 49.42 -16.31
CA ASP A 209 -23.74 50.39 -17.28
C ASP A 209 -23.95 51.72 -16.53
N GLY A 210 -23.56 52.81 -17.12
CA GLY A 210 -23.89 54.14 -16.58
C GLY A 210 -23.02 55.21 -17.17
N SER A 211 -23.38 55.63 -18.32
CA SER A 211 -23.65 57.01 -18.80
C SER A 211 -23.10 58.17 -17.92
N SER A 212 -22.28 58.95 -18.44
CA SER A 212 -22.37 60.36 -18.86
C SER A 212 -21.00 60.91 -19.16
#